data_e33e5c53661b2d8c37b5ee8fca6b052f
#
_entry.id   e33e5c53661b2d8c37b5ee8fca6b052f
#
_cell.length_a   1.000
_cell.length_b   1.000
_cell.length_c   1.000
_cell.angle_alpha   90.00
_cell.angle_beta   90.00
_cell.angle_gamma   90.00
#
_symmetry.space_group_name_H-M   'P 1'
#
loop_
_entity.id
_entity.type
_entity.pdbx_description
1 polymer ?
#
loop_
_entity_poly.entity_id
_entity_poly.type
_entity_poly.pdbx_seq_one_letter_code
_entity_poly.pdbx_strand_id
1 'polypeptide(L)'
;MTRLFFVRHGKTEWNLEGRYQGAHGDSPLLPQSLEEIKQLSEYLKTYRFAKIYSSPIKRALVTAQKIKENLPYNVRLEADAAFSEFNLGKMEGMKFTEVAEKYPAELDAFRNHPDKYDPTTIEGESFPELFARMTPKIRDIVKRYPNDDILIVSHGAALCAEIRYLQGIPLEKIRAKGGLANTSTTILQTVDDNQKFKCLVWNKTDYLKRDLDATDVI
;
A
#
# COMPACT_ATOMS: atom_id res chain seq x y z
N MET A 1 -2.20 18.81 13.18
CA MET A 1 -1.54 17.50 12.93
C MET A 1 -2.27 16.79 11.80
N THR A 2 -1.55 16.37 10.76
CA THR A 2 -2.12 15.66 9.60
C THR A 2 -2.30 14.19 9.93
N ARG A 3 -3.43 13.59 9.53
CA ARG A 3 -3.61 12.15 9.53
C ARG A 3 -3.54 11.63 8.09
N LEU A 4 -2.74 10.60 7.89
CA LEU A 4 -2.58 9.91 6.61
C LEU A 4 -3.24 8.54 6.71
N PHE A 5 -4.25 8.31 5.90
CA PHE A 5 -4.98 7.05 5.78
C PHE A 5 -4.42 6.30 4.58
N PHE A 6 -3.70 5.24 4.82
CA PHE A 6 -3.15 4.38 3.78
C PHE A 6 -4.08 3.19 3.58
N VAL A 7 -4.50 2.97 2.35
CA VAL A 7 -5.37 1.87 1.95
C VAL A 7 -4.67 1.03 0.89
N ARG A 8 -4.54 -0.27 1.13
CA ARG A 8 -4.14 -1.21 0.09
C ARG A 8 -5.33 -1.47 -0.84
N HIS A 9 -5.07 -1.52 -2.15
CA HIS A 9 -6.08 -1.83 -3.16
C HIS A 9 -6.88 -3.10 -2.85
N GLY A 10 -8.09 -3.21 -3.43
CA GLY A 10 -8.93 -4.39 -3.33
C GLY A 10 -8.27 -5.65 -3.91
N LYS A 11 -8.69 -6.83 -3.48
CA LYS A 11 -8.17 -8.11 -3.94
C LYS A 11 -8.38 -8.30 -5.43
N THR A 12 -7.35 -8.77 -6.13
CA THR A 12 -7.35 -9.00 -7.58
C THR A 12 -7.28 -10.48 -7.90
N GLU A 13 -7.50 -10.84 -9.18
CA GLU A 13 -7.34 -12.20 -9.67
C GLU A 13 -5.94 -12.74 -9.36
N TRP A 14 -4.88 -11.96 -9.59
CA TRP A 14 -3.51 -12.39 -9.31
C TRP A 14 -3.19 -12.51 -7.81
N ASN A 15 -3.89 -11.77 -6.95
CA ASN A 15 -3.80 -12.06 -5.50
C ASN A 15 -4.36 -13.45 -5.19
N LEU A 16 -5.52 -13.79 -5.76
CA LEU A 16 -6.15 -15.10 -5.57
C LEU A 16 -5.29 -16.23 -6.13
N GLU A 17 -4.63 -16.01 -7.28
CA GLU A 17 -3.74 -16.97 -7.91
C GLU A 17 -2.37 -17.12 -7.21
N GLY A 18 -2.05 -16.28 -6.21
CA GLY A 18 -0.73 -16.25 -5.60
C GLY A 18 0.38 -15.82 -6.56
N ARG A 19 0.15 -14.73 -7.29
CA ARG A 19 1.03 -14.22 -8.34
C ARG A 19 1.53 -12.80 -7.99
N TYR A 20 2.82 -12.54 -8.19
CA TYR A 20 3.41 -11.21 -8.03
C TYR A 20 2.94 -10.26 -9.13
N GLN A 21 2.51 -9.06 -8.74
CA GLN A 21 2.03 -8.04 -9.68
C GLN A 21 3.09 -6.95 -9.94
N GLY A 22 3.66 -6.39 -8.87
CA GLY A 22 4.65 -5.32 -8.97
C GLY A 22 4.11 -4.03 -9.59
N ALA A 23 5.02 -3.25 -10.17
CA ALA A 23 4.74 -1.95 -10.77
C ALA A 23 4.17 -2.05 -12.20
N HIS A 24 4.50 -3.09 -12.95
CA HIS A 24 4.14 -3.24 -14.37
C HIS A 24 3.06 -4.32 -14.60
N GLY A 25 2.95 -5.30 -13.69
CA GLY A 25 1.87 -6.28 -13.71
C GLY A 25 0.59 -5.71 -13.10
N ASP A 26 -0.55 -6.07 -13.69
CA ASP A 26 -1.86 -5.69 -13.16
C ASP A 26 -2.90 -6.77 -13.50
N SER A 27 -3.89 -6.92 -12.65
CA SER A 27 -5.02 -7.82 -12.87
C SER A 27 -6.31 -7.19 -12.33
N PRO A 28 -7.49 -7.60 -12.87
CA PRO A 28 -8.76 -7.04 -12.44
C PRO A 28 -9.02 -7.25 -10.95
N LEU A 29 -9.75 -6.31 -10.34
CA LEU A 29 -10.34 -6.51 -9.01
C LEU A 29 -11.36 -7.63 -9.08
N LEU A 30 -11.39 -8.50 -8.07
CA LEU A 30 -12.45 -9.50 -7.93
C LEU A 30 -13.81 -8.82 -7.72
N PRO A 31 -14.91 -9.40 -8.17
CA PRO A 31 -16.27 -8.87 -7.88
C PRO A 31 -16.52 -8.63 -6.38
N GLN A 32 -16.03 -9.53 -5.53
CA GLN A 32 -16.10 -9.41 -4.08
C GLN A 32 -15.39 -8.14 -3.57
N SER A 33 -14.28 -7.73 -4.18
CA SER A 33 -13.54 -6.53 -3.78
C SER A 33 -14.35 -5.26 -3.93
N LEU A 34 -15.29 -5.20 -4.88
CA LEU A 34 -16.17 -4.04 -5.03
C LEU A 34 -17.10 -3.89 -3.83
N GLU A 35 -17.58 -5.00 -3.26
CA GLU A 35 -18.37 -4.97 -2.04
C GLU A 35 -17.53 -4.62 -0.80
N GLU A 36 -16.32 -5.16 -0.71
CA GLU A 36 -15.36 -4.83 0.35
C GLU A 36 -14.97 -3.35 0.34
N ILE A 37 -14.81 -2.75 -0.84
CA ILE A 37 -14.55 -1.31 -0.99
C ILE A 37 -15.76 -0.48 -0.48
N LYS A 38 -17.00 -0.95 -0.65
CA LYS A 38 -18.16 -0.27 -0.04
C LYS A 38 -18.12 -0.35 1.50
N GLN A 39 -17.80 -1.53 2.06
CA GLN A 39 -17.66 -1.71 3.50
C GLN A 39 -16.55 -0.82 4.08
N LEU A 40 -15.38 -0.76 3.40
CA LEU A 40 -14.33 0.20 3.72
C LEU A 40 -14.83 1.64 3.65
N SER A 41 -15.58 1.99 2.61
CA SER A 41 -16.10 3.36 2.43
C SER A 41 -17.07 3.74 3.54
N GLU A 42 -17.89 2.81 4.06
CA GLU A 42 -18.74 3.04 5.23
C GLU A 42 -17.92 3.40 6.48
N TYR A 43 -16.79 2.76 6.69
CA TYR A 43 -15.84 3.15 7.74
C TYR A 43 -15.21 4.51 7.47
N LEU A 44 -14.76 4.76 6.25
CA LEU A 44 -14.05 5.98 5.88
C LEU A 44 -14.95 7.23 5.85
N LYS A 45 -16.26 7.11 5.62
CA LYS A 45 -17.18 8.26 5.59
C LYS A 45 -17.33 8.98 6.94
N THR A 46 -16.87 8.38 8.03
CA THR A 46 -16.80 9.03 9.35
C THR A 46 -15.70 10.09 9.43
N TYR A 47 -14.84 10.16 8.44
CA TYR A 47 -13.76 11.12 8.29
C TYR A 47 -14.04 12.09 7.13
N ARG A 48 -13.38 13.25 7.11
CA ARG A 48 -13.50 14.23 6.02
C ARG A 48 -12.13 14.45 5.39
N PHE A 49 -11.90 13.82 4.24
CA PHE A 49 -10.64 13.94 3.51
C PHE A 49 -10.56 15.24 2.73
N ALA A 50 -9.46 15.99 2.90
CA ALA A 50 -9.15 17.17 2.08
C ALA A 50 -8.72 16.76 0.65
N LYS A 51 -8.09 15.58 0.50
CA LYS A 51 -7.59 15.07 -0.76
C LYS A 51 -7.49 13.55 -0.74
N ILE A 52 -7.67 12.94 -1.91
CA ILE A 52 -7.34 11.52 -2.16
C ILE A 52 -6.16 11.47 -3.13
N TYR A 53 -5.13 10.71 -2.80
CA TYR A 53 -4.06 10.33 -3.70
C TYR A 53 -4.16 8.83 -4.01
N SER A 54 -3.70 8.43 -5.19
CA SER A 54 -3.66 7.03 -5.58
C SER A 54 -2.45 6.71 -6.43
N SER A 55 -1.97 5.48 -6.35
CA SER A 55 -1.16 4.91 -7.42
C SER A 55 -1.90 5.00 -8.76
N PRO A 56 -1.22 5.25 -9.89
CA PRO A 56 -1.83 5.23 -11.21
C PRO A 56 -2.16 3.81 -11.69
N ILE A 57 -1.63 2.76 -11.05
CA ILE A 57 -1.88 1.36 -11.41
C ILE A 57 -3.36 1.05 -11.20
N LYS A 58 -3.99 0.44 -12.21
CA LYS A 58 -5.45 0.35 -12.34
C LYS A 58 -6.14 -0.24 -11.11
N ARG A 59 -5.62 -1.33 -10.51
CA ARG A 59 -6.20 -1.92 -9.29
C ARG A 59 -6.30 -0.93 -8.11
N ALA A 60 -5.31 -0.06 -7.92
CA ALA A 60 -5.34 0.96 -6.88
C ALA A 60 -6.18 2.17 -7.28
N LEU A 61 -6.07 2.61 -8.53
CA LEU A 61 -6.83 3.75 -9.04
C LEU A 61 -8.35 3.46 -9.00
N VAL A 62 -8.78 2.28 -9.45
CA VAL A 62 -10.20 1.87 -9.39
C VAL A 62 -10.66 1.77 -7.94
N THR A 63 -9.84 1.23 -7.03
CA THR A 63 -10.16 1.22 -5.58
C THR A 63 -10.40 2.63 -5.07
N ALA A 64 -9.51 3.58 -5.38
CA ALA A 64 -9.65 4.99 -4.97
C ALA A 64 -10.87 5.68 -5.57
N GLN A 65 -11.18 5.41 -6.84
CA GLN A 65 -12.37 5.92 -7.52
C GLN A 65 -13.65 5.43 -6.84
N LYS A 66 -13.72 4.13 -6.54
CA LYS A 66 -14.89 3.52 -5.86
C LYS A 66 -15.05 4.03 -4.42
N ILE A 67 -13.96 4.25 -3.68
CA ILE A 67 -14.05 4.91 -2.37
C ILE A 67 -14.62 6.33 -2.56
N LYS A 68 -14.07 7.14 -3.49
CA LYS A 68 -14.55 8.49 -3.75
C LYS A 68 -16.04 8.54 -4.10
N GLU A 69 -16.51 7.61 -4.95
CA GLU A 69 -17.93 7.52 -5.35
C GLU A 69 -18.86 7.25 -4.17
N ASN A 70 -18.38 6.52 -3.15
CA ASN A 70 -19.16 6.15 -1.96
C ASN A 70 -19.08 7.18 -0.82
N LEU A 71 -18.19 8.19 -0.90
CA LEU A 71 -18.13 9.25 0.12
C LEU A 71 -19.31 10.22 -0.02
N PRO A 72 -19.89 10.73 1.08
CA PRO A 72 -21.07 11.61 1.05
C PRO A 72 -20.75 13.06 0.65
N TYR A 73 -19.53 13.33 0.18
CA TYR A 73 -19.05 14.65 -0.23
C TYR A 73 -18.08 14.53 -1.40
N ASN A 74 -17.93 15.61 -2.17
CA ASN A 74 -16.97 15.63 -3.26
C ASN A 74 -15.55 15.91 -2.74
N VAL A 75 -14.58 15.11 -3.17
CA VAL A 75 -13.16 15.25 -2.87
C VAL A 75 -12.32 15.03 -4.14
N ARG A 76 -11.23 15.78 -4.29
CA ARG A 76 -10.34 15.62 -5.45
C ARG A 76 -9.50 14.35 -5.31
N LEU A 77 -9.49 13.53 -6.36
CA LEU A 77 -8.60 12.39 -6.53
C LEU A 77 -7.47 12.77 -7.50
N GLU A 78 -6.24 12.45 -7.12
CA GLU A 78 -5.03 12.65 -7.93
C GLU A 78 -4.23 11.35 -7.98
N ALA A 79 -3.91 10.89 -9.20
CA ALA A 79 -3.01 9.77 -9.38
C ALA A 79 -1.56 10.27 -9.43
N ASP A 80 -0.66 9.58 -8.71
CA ASP A 80 0.76 9.94 -8.65
C ASP A 80 1.62 8.69 -8.66
N ALA A 81 2.60 8.65 -9.56
CA ALA A 81 3.51 7.52 -9.73
C ALA A 81 4.36 7.23 -8.47
N ALA A 82 4.56 8.22 -7.60
CA ALA A 82 5.22 8.00 -6.32
C ALA A 82 4.54 6.92 -5.47
N PHE A 83 3.25 6.66 -5.66
CA PHE A 83 2.49 5.66 -4.92
C PHE A 83 2.37 4.30 -5.64
N SER A 84 3.13 4.06 -6.70
CA SER A 84 3.17 2.75 -7.37
C SER A 84 3.73 1.65 -6.46
N GLU A 85 3.44 0.39 -6.79
CA GLU A 85 4.06 -0.76 -6.12
C GLU A 85 5.55 -0.82 -6.46
N PHE A 86 6.31 -1.64 -5.72
CA PHE A 86 7.68 -1.99 -6.10
C PHE A 86 7.74 -2.47 -7.55
N ASN A 87 8.73 -1.99 -8.30
CA ASN A 87 9.14 -2.72 -9.49
C ASN A 87 9.80 -4.03 -9.04
N LEU A 88 9.11 -5.13 -9.25
CA LEU A 88 9.59 -6.48 -8.92
C LEU A 88 10.31 -7.15 -10.10
N GLY A 89 10.49 -6.41 -11.20
CA GLY A 89 11.25 -6.84 -12.37
C GLY A 89 10.80 -8.22 -12.89
N LYS A 90 11.75 -9.12 -13.03
CA LYS A 90 11.53 -10.47 -13.58
C LYS A 90 10.58 -11.36 -12.74
N MET A 91 10.27 -10.98 -11.50
CA MET A 91 9.29 -11.72 -10.69
C MET A 91 7.83 -11.37 -11.04
N GLU A 92 7.58 -10.26 -11.74
CA GLU A 92 6.23 -9.85 -12.09
C GLU A 92 5.53 -10.85 -13.02
N GLY A 93 4.29 -11.18 -12.70
CA GLY A 93 3.50 -12.19 -13.41
C GLY A 93 3.78 -13.63 -13.00
N MET A 94 4.86 -13.93 -12.28
CA MET A 94 5.19 -15.27 -11.79
C MET A 94 4.38 -15.63 -10.55
N LYS A 95 4.06 -16.92 -10.40
CA LYS A 95 3.48 -17.46 -9.15
C LYS A 95 4.50 -17.40 -8.01
N PHE A 96 4.03 -17.33 -6.77
CA PHE A 96 4.92 -17.30 -5.59
C PHE A 96 5.81 -18.53 -5.53
N THR A 97 5.31 -19.71 -5.92
CA THR A 97 6.08 -20.96 -5.99
C THR A 97 7.19 -20.89 -7.04
N GLU A 98 6.89 -20.37 -8.23
CA GLU A 98 7.87 -20.20 -9.31
C GLU A 98 8.98 -19.22 -8.93
N VAL A 99 8.64 -18.14 -8.22
CA VAL A 99 9.64 -17.19 -7.71
C VAL A 99 10.50 -17.83 -6.64
N ALA A 100 9.90 -18.63 -5.72
CA ALA A 100 10.64 -19.34 -4.68
C ALA A 100 11.65 -20.36 -5.24
N GLU A 101 11.35 -20.96 -6.39
CA GLU A 101 12.26 -21.88 -7.08
C GLU A 101 13.35 -21.12 -7.86
N LYS A 102 12.99 -20.05 -8.56
CA LYS A 102 13.88 -19.38 -9.51
C LYS A 102 14.74 -18.28 -8.88
N TYR A 103 14.21 -17.57 -7.88
CA TYR A 103 14.85 -16.43 -7.22
C TYR A 103 14.78 -16.55 -5.68
N PRO A 104 15.23 -17.69 -5.08
CA PRO A 104 15.05 -17.94 -3.64
C PRO A 104 15.78 -16.92 -2.77
N ALA A 105 16.97 -16.48 -3.18
CA ALA A 105 17.76 -15.52 -2.40
C ALA A 105 17.13 -14.11 -2.39
N GLU A 106 16.71 -13.64 -3.56
CA GLU A 106 16.05 -12.35 -3.71
C GLU A 106 14.70 -12.33 -2.97
N LEU A 107 13.95 -13.43 -3.06
CA LEU A 107 12.67 -13.58 -2.35
C LEU A 107 12.85 -13.58 -0.84
N ASP A 108 13.83 -14.33 -0.33
CA ASP A 108 14.12 -14.37 1.10
C ASP A 108 14.58 -13.00 1.61
N ALA A 109 15.50 -12.36 0.89
CA ALA A 109 15.94 -11.01 1.23
C ALA A 109 14.77 -10.00 1.22
N PHE A 110 13.95 -9.99 0.18
CA PHE A 110 12.80 -9.09 0.08
C PHE A 110 11.80 -9.26 1.23
N ARG A 111 11.57 -10.51 1.67
CA ARG A 111 10.58 -10.83 2.71
C ARG A 111 11.12 -10.75 4.12
N ASN A 112 12.34 -11.24 4.35
CA ASN A 112 12.87 -11.52 5.68
C ASN A 112 14.10 -10.69 6.04
N HIS A 113 14.87 -10.22 5.05
CA HIS A 113 16.12 -9.49 5.23
C HIS A 113 16.20 -8.25 4.32
N PRO A 114 15.28 -7.26 4.48
CA PRO A 114 15.18 -6.09 3.60
C PRO A 114 16.48 -5.28 3.50
N ASP A 115 17.30 -5.30 4.54
CA ASP A 115 18.62 -4.69 4.60
C ASP A 115 19.67 -5.36 3.68
N LYS A 116 19.41 -6.60 3.25
CA LYS A 116 20.26 -7.39 2.35
C LYS A 116 19.65 -7.55 0.95
N TYR A 117 18.49 -6.95 0.71
CA TYR A 117 17.81 -7.10 -0.57
C TYR A 117 18.53 -6.35 -1.68
N ASP A 118 19.05 -7.11 -2.64
CA ASP A 118 19.64 -6.62 -3.89
C ASP A 118 18.76 -7.06 -5.07
N PRO A 119 18.04 -6.12 -5.72
CA PRO A 119 17.16 -6.43 -6.83
C PRO A 119 17.88 -6.55 -8.19
N THR A 120 19.20 -6.46 -8.26
CA THR A 120 19.97 -6.40 -9.53
C THR A 120 19.68 -7.60 -10.44
N THR A 121 19.65 -8.82 -9.88
CA THR A 121 19.38 -10.06 -10.64
C THR A 121 18.01 -10.05 -11.31
N ILE A 122 17.02 -9.50 -10.64
CA ILE A 122 15.64 -9.43 -11.12
C ILE A 122 15.31 -8.14 -11.85
N GLU A 123 16.24 -7.21 -11.95
CA GLU A 123 16.04 -5.87 -12.55
C GLU A 123 14.89 -5.10 -11.87
N GLY A 124 14.80 -5.23 -10.55
CA GLY A 124 13.75 -4.65 -9.73
C GLY A 124 14.14 -3.33 -9.07
N GLU A 125 13.29 -2.85 -8.16
CA GLU A 125 13.48 -1.65 -7.35
C GLU A 125 13.96 -2.03 -5.95
N SER A 126 14.94 -1.34 -5.42
CA SER A 126 15.41 -1.48 -4.03
C SER A 126 14.53 -0.71 -3.04
N PHE A 127 14.63 -1.04 -1.74
CA PHE A 127 13.96 -0.26 -0.68
C PHE A 127 14.39 1.21 -0.65
N PRO A 128 15.68 1.57 -0.78
CA PRO A 128 16.10 2.97 -0.86
C PRO A 128 15.48 3.73 -2.04
N GLU A 129 15.34 3.12 -3.22
CA GLU A 129 14.70 3.74 -4.39
C GLU A 129 13.20 3.96 -4.14
N LEU A 130 12.50 3.00 -3.54
CA LEU A 130 11.11 3.18 -3.10
C LEU A 130 10.98 4.41 -2.18
N PHE A 131 11.81 4.48 -1.13
CA PHE A 131 11.77 5.60 -0.19
C PHE A 131 12.12 6.93 -0.85
N ALA A 132 13.05 6.93 -1.80
CA ALA A 132 13.43 8.14 -2.55
C ALA A 132 12.27 8.73 -3.35
N ARG A 133 11.30 7.92 -3.80
CA ARG A 133 10.12 8.42 -4.53
C ARG A 133 8.91 8.68 -3.62
N MET A 134 8.64 7.84 -2.60
CA MET A 134 7.45 7.95 -1.76
C MET A 134 7.60 8.98 -0.65
N THR A 135 8.69 8.93 0.12
CA THR A 135 8.88 9.78 1.31
C THR A 135 8.82 11.27 1.00
N PRO A 136 9.52 11.81 -0.03
CA PRO A 136 9.43 13.23 -0.37
C PRO A 136 8.01 13.66 -0.74
N LYS A 137 7.27 12.80 -1.46
CA LYS A 137 5.88 13.08 -1.83
C LYS A 137 4.98 13.14 -0.61
N ILE A 138 5.11 12.20 0.32
CA ILE A 138 4.32 12.19 1.57
C ILE A 138 4.64 13.42 2.42
N ARG A 139 5.91 13.79 2.55
CA ARG A 139 6.30 15.00 3.28
C ARG A 139 5.78 16.29 2.64
N ASP A 140 5.76 16.37 1.32
CA ASP A 140 5.15 17.49 0.59
C ASP A 140 3.63 17.56 0.86
N ILE A 141 2.94 16.43 0.85
CA ILE A 141 1.51 16.35 1.19
C ILE A 141 1.27 16.85 2.63
N VAL A 142 2.02 16.38 3.60
CA VAL A 142 1.91 16.82 5.01
C VAL A 142 2.13 18.34 5.13
N LYS A 143 3.07 18.89 4.38
CA LYS A 143 3.36 20.32 4.34
C LYS A 143 2.22 21.16 3.74
N ARG A 144 1.55 20.62 2.71
CA ARG A 144 0.39 21.29 2.07
C ARG A 144 -0.90 21.18 2.88
N TYR A 145 -1.03 20.14 3.69
CA TYR A 145 -2.24 19.82 4.44
C TYR A 145 -1.93 19.61 5.95
N PRO A 146 -1.48 20.66 6.66
CA PRO A 146 -0.88 20.52 7.99
C PRO A 146 -1.84 20.08 9.11
N ASN A 147 -3.15 20.11 8.88
CA ASN A 147 -4.17 19.74 9.89
C ASN A 147 -5.34 18.94 9.30
N ASP A 148 -5.12 18.29 8.18
CA ASP A 148 -6.18 17.60 7.43
C ASP A 148 -6.03 16.08 7.46
N ASP A 149 -7.10 15.41 7.08
CA ASP A 149 -7.12 13.99 6.77
C ASP A 149 -6.86 13.79 5.27
N ILE A 150 -5.89 12.95 4.93
CA ILE A 150 -5.52 12.62 3.56
C ILE A 150 -5.64 11.12 3.36
N LEU A 151 -6.30 10.70 2.28
CA LEU A 151 -6.38 9.29 1.88
C LEU A 151 -5.37 9.00 0.79
N ILE A 152 -4.61 7.91 0.95
CA ILE A 152 -3.61 7.42 -0.01
C ILE A 152 -3.92 5.97 -0.31
N VAL A 153 -4.26 5.66 -1.57
CA VAL A 153 -4.54 4.30 -2.02
C VAL A 153 -3.36 3.78 -2.83
N SER A 154 -2.77 2.67 -2.40
CA SER A 154 -1.56 2.11 -2.99
C SER A 154 -1.52 0.58 -2.79
N HIS A 155 -0.35 -0.01 -2.60
CA HIS A 155 -0.10 -1.44 -2.71
C HIS A 155 0.50 -2.02 -1.44
N GLY A 156 0.53 -3.36 -1.36
CA GLY A 156 0.88 -4.07 -0.14
C GLY A 156 2.32 -3.89 0.29
N ALA A 157 3.27 -4.17 -0.59
CA ALA A 157 4.68 -4.12 -0.23
C ALA A 157 5.19 -2.68 -0.09
N ALA A 158 4.83 -1.80 -1.03
CA ALA A 158 5.23 -0.39 -0.99
C ALA A 158 4.70 0.31 0.27
N LEU A 159 3.41 0.15 0.61
CA LEU A 159 2.84 0.74 1.82
C LEU A 159 3.46 0.16 3.09
N CYS A 160 3.63 -1.16 3.16
CA CYS A 160 4.24 -1.78 4.32
C CYS A 160 5.64 -1.21 4.61
N ALA A 161 6.47 -1.07 3.56
CA ALA A 161 7.81 -0.52 3.67
C ALA A 161 7.78 0.97 4.07
N GLU A 162 7.06 1.80 3.32
CA GLU A 162 7.04 3.25 3.52
C GLU A 162 6.45 3.65 4.87
N ILE A 163 5.31 3.06 5.27
CA ILE A 163 4.67 3.35 6.55
C ILE A 163 5.62 3.07 7.72
N ARG A 164 6.38 1.99 7.65
CA ARG A 164 7.35 1.61 8.69
C ARG A 164 8.57 2.52 8.67
N TYR A 165 9.05 2.87 7.47
CA TYR A 165 10.16 3.81 7.31
C TYR A 165 9.82 5.21 7.87
N LEU A 166 8.62 5.72 7.61
CA LEU A 166 8.12 6.99 8.18
C LEU A 166 8.07 6.99 9.72
N GLN A 167 7.89 5.82 10.33
CA GLN A 167 7.93 5.67 11.80
C GLN A 167 9.36 5.58 12.35
N GLY A 168 10.39 5.65 11.51
CA GLY A 168 11.79 5.50 11.91
C GLY A 168 12.18 4.05 12.26
N ILE A 169 11.44 3.06 11.76
CA ILE A 169 11.78 1.65 11.94
C ILE A 169 12.99 1.33 11.05
N PRO A 170 14.05 0.71 11.60
CA PRO A 170 15.23 0.33 10.83
C PRO A 170 14.87 -0.66 9.71
N LEU A 171 15.63 -0.62 8.60
CA LEU A 171 15.33 -1.36 7.38
C LEU A 171 15.22 -2.87 7.63
N GLU A 172 16.08 -3.46 8.43
CA GLU A 172 16.07 -4.87 8.79
C GLU A 172 14.79 -5.32 9.54
N LYS A 173 14.00 -4.37 10.10
CA LYS A 173 12.77 -4.63 10.87
C LYS A 173 11.49 -4.21 10.13
N ILE A 174 11.61 -3.70 8.92
CA ILE A 174 10.46 -3.16 8.18
C ILE A 174 9.39 -4.23 7.94
N ARG A 175 9.77 -5.48 7.71
CA ARG A 175 8.83 -6.60 7.46
C ARG A 175 8.42 -7.37 8.73
N ALA A 176 8.92 -7.03 9.91
CA ALA A 176 8.72 -7.79 11.15
C ALA A 176 7.25 -7.93 11.61
N LYS A 177 6.34 -7.08 11.15
CA LYS A 177 4.88 -7.18 11.45
C LYS A 177 4.06 -7.80 10.34
N GLY A 178 4.69 -8.47 9.38
CA GLY A 178 4.01 -8.99 8.19
C GLY A 178 3.58 -7.90 7.20
N GLY A 179 2.78 -8.30 6.21
CA GLY A 179 2.24 -7.44 5.18
C GLY A 179 0.95 -6.73 5.59
N LEU A 180 0.35 -6.05 4.62
CA LEU A 180 -0.97 -5.43 4.73
C LEU A 180 -1.99 -6.27 3.96
N ALA A 181 -3.18 -6.44 4.51
CA ALA A 181 -4.28 -7.13 3.83
C ALA A 181 -4.87 -6.28 2.69
N ASN A 182 -5.45 -6.92 1.69
CA ASN A 182 -6.25 -6.23 0.68
C ASN A 182 -7.38 -5.44 1.35
N THR A 183 -7.67 -4.26 0.84
CA THR A 183 -8.73 -3.36 1.34
C THR A 183 -8.52 -2.94 2.81
N SER A 184 -7.33 -3.17 3.41
CA SER A 184 -7.01 -2.74 4.78
C SER A 184 -6.72 -1.25 4.86
N THR A 185 -6.90 -0.68 6.06
CA THR A 185 -6.56 0.71 6.39
C THR A 185 -5.49 0.78 7.47
N THR A 186 -4.45 1.57 7.22
CA THR A 186 -3.45 1.96 8.22
C THR A 186 -3.47 3.48 8.38
N ILE A 187 -3.44 3.98 9.62
CA ILE A 187 -3.51 5.42 9.88
C ILE A 187 -2.24 5.86 10.60
N LEU A 188 -1.51 6.78 9.97
CA LEU A 188 -0.44 7.53 10.62
C LEU A 188 -0.91 8.94 10.97
N GLN A 189 -0.42 9.48 12.07
CA GLN A 189 -0.57 10.87 12.45
C GLN A 189 0.79 11.52 12.59
N THR A 190 0.92 12.74 12.06
CA THR A 190 2.12 13.54 12.29
C THR A 190 2.18 14.02 13.73
N VAL A 191 3.40 14.04 14.28
CA VAL A 191 3.72 14.58 15.63
C VAL A 191 4.95 15.49 15.51
N ASP A 192 5.31 16.20 16.57
CA ASP A 192 6.49 17.07 16.63
C ASP A 192 6.56 18.02 15.40
N ASP A 193 5.57 18.89 15.24
CA ASP A 193 5.46 19.85 14.14
C ASP A 193 5.57 19.21 12.75
N ASN A 194 4.95 18.04 12.58
CA ASN A 194 4.93 17.25 11.35
C ASN A 194 6.27 16.61 10.95
N GLN A 195 7.22 16.50 11.88
CA GLN A 195 8.53 15.87 11.60
C GLN A 195 8.50 14.34 11.74
N LYS A 196 7.71 13.82 12.67
CA LYS A 196 7.62 12.39 12.97
C LYS A 196 6.23 11.86 12.73
N PHE A 197 6.11 10.54 12.65
CA PHE A 197 4.85 9.84 12.42
C PHE A 197 4.59 8.81 13.51
N LYS A 198 3.38 8.84 14.08
CA LYS A 198 2.87 7.84 15.02
C LYS A 198 1.80 7.00 14.33
N CYS A 199 1.90 5.69 14.42
CA CYS A 199 0.85 4.79 13.94
C CYS A 199 -0.29 4.75 14.96
N LEU A 200 -1.48 5.13 14.51
CA LEU A 200 -2.72 5.07 15.30
C LEU A 200 -3.46 3.76 15.07
N VAL A 201 -3.45 3.27 13.83
CA VAL A 201 -4.15 2.07 13.39
C VAL A 201 -3.25 1.33 12.42
N TRP A 202 -3.09 0.02 12.60
CA TRP A 202 -2.31 -0.84 11.70
C TRP A 202 -3.17 -1.91 11.08
N ASN A 203 -3.19 -1.97 9.74
CA ASN A 203 -3.80 -3.07 8.96
C ASN A 203 -5.23 -3.43 9.39
N LYS A 204 -6.08 -2.42 9.62
CA LYS A 204 -7.47 -2.59 10.05
C LYS A 204 -8.32 -3.17 8.93
N THR A 205 -9.07 -4.22 9.24
CA THR A 205 -9.97 -4.95 8.32
C THR A 205 -11.29 -5.37 8.95
N ASP A 206 -11.55 -5.01 10.22
CA ASP A 206 -12.73 -5.43 10.98
C ASP A 206 -14.08 -4.90 10.45
N TYR A 207 -14.04 -3.99 9.47
CA TYR A 207 -15.22 -3.58 8.70
C TYR A 207 -15.57 -4.55 7.57
N LEU A 208 -14.67 -5.48 7.20
CA LEU A 208 -14.93 -6.51 6.20
C LEU A 208 -15.81 -7.60 6.81
N LYS A 209 -16.87 -7.98 6.10
CA LYS A 209 -17.84 -8.99 6.57
C LYS A 209 -17.43 -10.43 6.22
N ARG A 210 -16.13 -10.70 6.27
CA ARG A 210 -15.56 -12.04 6.09
C ARG A 210 -14.24 -12.16 6.85
N ASP A 211 -13.83 -13.40 7.08
CA ASP A 211 -12.49 -13.70 7.54
C ASP A 211 -11.46 -13.53 6.42
N LEU A 212 -10.25 -13.12 6.79
CA LEU A 212 -9.13 -13.05 5.86
C LEU A 212 -8.58 -14.45 5.58
N ASP A 213 -8.14 -14.68 4.36
CA ASP A 213 -7.41 -15.89 3.97
C ASP A 213 -5.94 -15.59 3.63
N ALA A 214 -5.16 -16.63 3.39
CA ALA A 214 -3.72 -16.51 3.11
C ALA A 214 -3.40 -15.70 1.84
N THR A 215 -4.36 -15.52 0.93
CA THR A 215 -4.19 -14.76 -0.32
C THR A 215 -4.47 -13.27 -0.16
N ASP A 216 -4.99 -12.84 1.01
CA ASP A 216 -5.24 -11.44 1.32
C ASP A 216 -3.97 -10.67 1.70
N VAL A 217 -2.94 -11.35 2.20
CA VAL A 217 -1.71 -10.73 2.70
C VAL A 217 -0.51 -11.20 1.89
N ILE A 218 0.36 -10.29 1.51
CA ILE A 218 1.62 -10.59 0.81
C ILE A 218 2.80 -10.20 1.68
#